data_6bd0dac5919bb1bd23a8623131902a83
#
_entry.id   6bd0dac5919bb1bd23a8623131902a83
#
_cell.length_a   1.000
_cell.length_b   1.000
_cell.length_c   1.000
_cell.angle_alpha   90.00
_cell.angle_beta   90.00
_cell.angle_gamma   90.00
#
_symmetry.space_group_name_H-M   'P 1'
#
loop_
_entity.id
_entity.type
_entity.pdbx_description
1 polymer ?
#
loop_
_entity_poly.entity_id
_entity_poly.type
_entity_poly.pdbx_seq_one_letter_code
_entity_poly.pdbx_strand_id
1 'polypeptide(L)'
;MTLRRWRLPLVAVLPCLTLAGIGWWCWPGQPAPVPLHLVAGTVHAALLTPDEASRLAGTTLVSGPRSNQPPAAMTASASKCAVAVGPATQSVYGHEWTAFLSATYQDAGGTGAYTVNQVIGVFPDHAKAGAAFRTLTTGLTRCPSSTRTDQAGRTSKWTYTTDTATSTVVGWTAMQDAGEGWACYHQARLKGESILQVTVCEAGSGQPAATRIAGALTGKVSG
;
A
#
# COMPACT_ATOMS: atom_id res chain seq x y z
N MET A 1 -5.93 4.18 -90.77
CA MET A 1 -6.03 5.32 -89.85
C MET A 1 -7.21 5.08 -88.93
N THR A 2 -7.01 4.70 -87.71
CA THR A 2 -8.00 4.20 -86.78
C THR A 2 -8.33 5.28 -85.75
N LEU A 3 -9.59 5.78 -85.79
CA LEU A 3 -10.14 6.68 -84.81
C LEU A 3 -10.46 5.97 -83.46
N ARG A 4 -9.70 6.28 -82.44
CA ARG A 4 -9.87 5.75 -81.11
C ARG A 4 -10.87 6.65 -80.36
N ARG A 5 -12.09 6.09 -80.10
CA ARG A 5 -13.13 6.72 -79.28
C ARG A 5 -12.76 6.69 -77.88
N TRP A 6 -12.59 7.83 -77.20
CA TRP A 6 -12.50 7.97 -75.77
C TRP A 6 -13.88 7.87 -75.15
N ARG A 7 -14.08 6.81 -74.37
CA ARG A 7 -15.23 6.67 -73.48
C ARG A 7 -14.78 7.14 -72.09
N LEU A 8 -15.31 8.24 -71.61
CA LEU A 8 -15.21 8.67 -70.21
C LEU A 8 -16.08 7.76 -69.35
N PRO A 9 -15.59 7.18 -68.27
CA PRO A 9 -16.45 6.51 -67.30
C PRO A 9 -17.03 7.54 -66.34
N LEU A 10 -18.33 7.61 -66.29
CA LEU A 10 -19.11 8.14 -65.17
C LEU A 10 -18.92 7.16 -64.01
N VAL A 11 -18.09 7.48 -63.08
CA VAL A 11 -17.95 6.70 -61.85
C VAL A 11 -18.35 7.56 -60.68
N ALA A 12 -19.55 7.27 -60.20
CA ALA A 12 -19.94 7.14 -58.80
C ALA A 12 -19.36 8.14 -57.79
N VAL A 13 -20.10 9.20 -57.60
CA VAL A 13 -20.08 9.99 -56.38
C VAL A 13 -21.27 9.52 -55.51
N LEU A 14 -21.11 8.45 -54.78
CA LEU A 14 -22.00 8.05 -53.69
C LEU A 14 -21.42 6.75 -53.09
N PRO A 15 -20.58 6.81 -52.13
CA PRO A 15 -20.91 6.36 -50.77
C PRO A 15 -20.04 6.98 -49.65
N CYS A 16 -19.97 8.32 -49.56
CA CYS A 16 -19.24 8.92 -48.41
C CYS A 16 -20.12 9.38 -47.26
N LEU A 17 -21.44 9.20 -47.32
CA LEU A 17 -22.34 9.68 -46.27
C LEU A 17 -22.80 8.58 -45.27
N THR A 18 -22.46 7.31 -45.47
CA THR A 18 -22.91 6.24 -44.60
C THR A 18 -21.86 5.80 -43.55
N LEU A 19 -20.61 6.30 -43.64
CA LEU A 19 -19.55 5.93 -42.68
C LEU A 19 -19.41 6.90 -41.49
N ALA A 20 -20.07 8.07 -41.53
CA ALA A 20 -20.02 9.02 -40.41
C ALA A 20 -20.92 8.66 -39.23
N GLY A 21 -21.88 7.74 -39.39
CA GLY A 21 -22.81 7.35 -38.33
C GLY A 21 -22.35 6.20 -37.42
N ILE A 22 -21.41 5.40 -37.88
CA ILE A 22 -20.97 4.20 -37.14
C ILE A 22 -19.75 4.49 -36.23
N GLY A 23 -19.01 5.56 -36.53
CA GLY A 23 -17.82 5.94 -35.74
C GLY A 23 -18.11 6.45 -34.33
N TRP A 24 -19.34 6.85 -34.02
CA TRP A 24 -19.66 7.42 -32.70
C TRP A 24 -20.02 6.36 -31.65
N TRP A 25 -20.33 5.14 -32.06
CA TRP A 25 -20.66 4.06 -31.14
C TRP A 25 -19.45 3.20 -30.72
N CYS A 26 -18.31 3.37 -31.35
CA CYS A 26 -17.07 2.66 -31.02
C CYS A 26 -16.01 3.54 -30.32
N TRP A 27 -16.41 4.72 -29.81
CA TRP A 27 -15.49 5.47 -28.95
C TRP A 27 -15.33 4.68 -27.66
N PRO A 28 -14.11 4.20 -27.34
CA PRO A 28 -13.90 3.55 -26.07
C PRO A 28 -14.32 4.53 -24.98
N GLY A 29 -15.30 4.15 -24.15
CA GLY A 29 -15.78 4.98 -23.05
C GLY A 29 -14.55 5.49 -22.30
N GLN A 30 -14.49 6.80 -22.09
CA GLN A 30 -13.40 7.38 -21.29
C GLN A 30 -13.35 6.59 -19.97
N PRO A 31 -12.18 6.09 -19.57
CA PRO A 31 -12.07 5.44 -18.28
C PRO A 31 -12.64 6.40 -17.24
N ALA A 32 -13.51 5.89 -16.37
CA ALA A 32 -14.06 6.68 -15.28
C ALA A 32 -12.91 7.40 -14.57
N PRO A 33 -13.04 8.72 -14.30
CA PRO A 33 -11.98 9.46 -13.65
C PRO A 33 -11.64 8.71 -12.34
N VAL A 34 -10.38 8.30 -12.23
CA VAL A 34 -9.87 7.69 -10.99
C VAL A 34 -10.12 8.73 -9.89
N PRO A 35 -10.82 8.37 -8.81
CA PRO A 35 -11.08 9.32 -7.74
C PRO A 35 -9.75 9.89 -7.26
N LEU A 36 -9.64 11.22 -7.26
CA LEU A 36 -8.47 11.93 -6.75
C LEU A 36 -8.43 11.70 -5.23
N HIS A 37 -7.54 10.83 -4.79
CA HIS A 37 -7.25 10.69 -3.37
C HIS A 37 -6.38 11.87 -2.94
N LEU A 38 -7.02 12.89 -2.39
CA LEU A 38 -6.33 14.04 -1.82
C LEU A 38 -5.72 13.64 -0.48
N VAL A 39 -4.40 13.78 -0.37
CA VAL A 39 -3.74 13.68 0.93
C VAL A 39 -4.14 14.91 1.73
N ALA A 40 -4.94 14.75 2.75
CA ALA A 40 -5.28 15.84 3.65
C ALA A 40 -4.01 16.34 4.34
N GLY A 41 -3.80 17.66 4.41
CA GLY A 41 -2.61 18.25 5.03
C GLY A 41 -2.40 17.79 6.49
N THR A 42 -3.47 17.47 7.20
CA THR A 42 -3.46 16.89 8.55
C THR A 42 -2.75 15.53 8.63
N VAL A 43 -2.81 14.71 7.58
CA VAL A 43 -2.14 13.40 7.54
C VAL A 43 -0.62 13.57 7.46
N HIS A 44 -0.12 14.52 6.67
CA HIS A 44 1.32 14.83 6.61
C HIS A 44 1.87 15.33 7.95
N ALA A 45 1.12 16.20 8.63
CA ALA A 45 1.51 16.73 9.93
C ALA A 45 1.48 15.66 11.04
N ALA A 46 0.76 14.56 10.84
CA ALA A 46 0.59 13.50 11.83
C ALA A 46 1.74 12.48 11.85
N LEU A 47 2.55 12.36 10.79
CA LEU A 47 3.72 11.48 10.83
C LEU A 47 4.79 12.06 11.77
N LEU A 48 5.51 11.16 12.43
CA LEU A 48 6.72 11.52 13.17
C LEU A 48 7.82 11.89 12.18
N THR A 49 8.59 12.89 12.51
CA THR A 49 9.81 13.26 11.76
C THR A 49 10.91 12.21 11.95
N PRO A 50 11.96 12.19 11.11
CA PRO A 50 13.11 11.30 11.32
C PRO A 50 13.73 11.45 12.71
N ASP A 51 13.84 12.67 13.22
CA ASP A 51 14.40 12.96 14.56
C ASP A 51 13.52 12.43 15.69
N GLU A 52 12.20 12.57 15.57
CA GLU A 52 11.25 12.00 16.53
C GLU A 52 11.31 10.46 16.52
N ALA A 53 11.31 9.87 15.33
CA ALA A 53 11.42 8.42 15.15
C ALA A 53 12.75 7.90 15.69
N SER A 54 13.86 8.60 15.44
CA SER A 54 15.19 8.26 15.94
C SER A 54 15.24 8.22 17.48
N ARG A 55 14.70 9.23 18.13
CA ARG A 55 14.63 9.27 19.61
C ARG A 55 13.82 8.09 20.18
N LEU A 56 12.70 7.75 19.54
CA LEU A 56 11.84 6.67 20.00
C LEU A 56 12.42 5.29 19.66
N ALA A 57 13.15 5.17 18.58
CA ALA A 57 13.84 3.95 18.17
C ALA A 57 15.12 3.72 18.99
N GLY A 58 15.78 4.80 19.45
CA GLY A 58 17.08 4.71 20.13
C GLY A 58 18.25 4.58 19.16
N THR A 59 18.06 4.92 17.88
CA THR A 59 19.09 4.88 16.83
C THR A 59 18.87 6.01 15.84
N THR A 60 19.94 6.46 15.17
CA THR A 60 19.85 7.54 14.17
C THR A 60 19.22 7.02 12.89
N LEU A 61 18.13 7.65 12.50
CA LEU A 61 17.37 7.33 11.31
C LEU A 61 17.38 8.47 10.31
N VAL A 62 17.46 8.14 9.02
CA VAL A 62 17.35 9.08 7.91
C VAL A 62 16.11 8.79 7.08
N SER A 63 15.62 9.81 6.38
CA SER A 63 14.45 9.66 5.50
C SER A 63 14.73 8.70 4.35
N GLY A 64 13.87 7.76 4.15
CA GLY A 64 13.77 6.87 3.01
C GLY A 64 12.53 7.17 2.15
N PRO A 65 12.01 6.18 1.42
CA PRO A 65 10.86 6.32 0.54
C PRO A 65 9.58 6.79 1.26
N ARG A 66 8.76 7.52 0.50
CA ARG A 66 7.41 7.94 0.91
C ARG A 66 6.41 7.56 -0.16
N SER A 67 5.16 7.33 0.23
CA SER A 67 4.05 7.11 -0.70
C SER A 67 2.78 7.78 -0.17
N ASN A 68 1.95 8.26 -1.09
CA ASN A 68 0.63 8.82 -0.80
C ASN A 68 -0.52 7.90 -1.27
N GLN A 69 -0.21 6.67 -1.59
CA GLN A 69 -1.18 5.62 -1.93
C GLN A 69 -0.70 4.27 -1.44
N PRO A 70 -1.60 3.34 -1.09
CA PRO A 70 -1.23 1.97 -0.76
C PRO A 70 -0.55 1.31 -1.96
N PRO A 71 0.62 0.70 -1.80
CA PRO A 71 1.23 -0.12 -2.85
C PRO A 71 0.29 -1.24 -3.29
N ALA A 72 0.48 -1.76 -4.49
CA ALA A 72 -0.22 -2.94 -4.96
C ALA A 72 -0.06 -4.12 -3.98
N ALA A 73 -1.06 -5.00 -3.95
CA ALA A 73 -0.99 -6.21 -3.13
C ALA A 73 0.26 -7.03 -3.48
N MET A 74 0.96 -7.48 -2.46
CA MET A 74 2.14 -8.33 -2.65
C MET A 74 1.73 -9.78 -2.94
N THR A 75 2.50 -10.45 -3.79
CA THR A 75 2.31 -11.87 -4.05
C THR A 75 2.78 -12.70 -2.87
N ALA A 76 1.91 -13.56 -2.39
CA ALA A 76 2.19 -14.54 -1.34
C ALA A 76 2.12 -15.96 -1.92
N SER A 77 2.84 -16.91 -1.34
CA SER A 77 2.78 -18.34 -1.71
C SER A 77 1.37 -18.94 -1.58
N ALA A 78 0.54 -18.37 -0.70
CA ALA A 78 -0.87 -18.68 -0.58
C ALA A 78 -1.66 -17.36 -0.54
N SER A 79 -2.75 -17.26 -1.31
CA SER A 79 -3.56 -16.03 -1.43
C SER A 79 -4.08 -15.53 -0.08
N LYS A 80 -4.41 -16.44 0.85
CA LYS A 80 -4.83 -16.10 2.23
C LYS A 80 -3.77 -15.32 3.02
N CYS A 81 -2.51 -15.36 2.58
CA CYS A 81 -1.39 -14.70 3.22
C CYS A 81 -1.07 -13.30 2.67
N ALA A 82 -1.78 -12.82 1.65
CA ALA A 82 -1.53 -11.52 1.03
C ALA A 82 -1.51 -10.36 2.06
N VAL A 83 -2.39 -10.41 3.06
CA VAL A 83 -2.44 -9.43 4.15
C VAL A 83 -1.20 -9.49 5.04
N ALA A 84 -0.78 -10.67 5.47
CA ALA A 84 0.39 -10.83 6.35
C ALA A 84 1.70 -10.47 5.64
N VAL A 85 1.79 -10.75 4.33
CA VAL A 85 2.95 -10.39 3.50
C VAL A 85 3.01 -8.90 3.23
N GLY A 86 1.85 -8.25 2.99
CA GLY A 86 1.76 -6.83 2.68
C GLY A 86 0.71 -6.10 3.52
N PRO A 87 0.90 -5.94 4.83
CA PRO A 87 -0.11 -5.35 5.72
C PRO A 87 -0.39 -3.87 5.44
N ALA A 88 0.53 -3.17 4.77
CA ALA A 88 0.39 -1.74 4.39
C ALA A 88 0.09 -1.55 2.89
N THR A 89 -0.53 -2.53 2.24
CA THR A 89 -0.83 -2.52 0.81
C THR A 89 -2.34 -2.52 0.54
N GLN A 90 -2.71 -2.53 -0.73
CA GLN A 90 -4.10 -2.70 -1.17
C GLN A 90 -4.77 -3.98 -0.64
N SER A 91 -4.00 -4.98 -0.15
CA SER A 91 -4.56 -6.15 0.52
C SER A 91 -5.37 -5.81 1.78
N VAL A 92 -5.07 -4.68 2.43
CA VAL A 92 -5.76 -4.18 3.62
C VAL A 92 -6.58 -2.94 3.30
N TYR A 93 -5.97 -1.96 2.61
CA TYR A 93 -6.59 -0.65 2.39
C TYR A 93 -7.59 -0.64 1.24
N GLY A 94 -7.51 -1.59 0.30
CA GLY A 94 -8.38 -1.59 -0.88
C GLY A 94 -8.28 -0.29 -1.67
N HIS A 95 -9.45 0.26 -2.04
CA HIS A 95 -9.58 1.51 -2.80
C HIS A 95 -10.52 2.52 -2.12
N GLU A 96 -11.03 2.22 -0.91
CA GLU A 96 -12.05 3.06 -0.24
C GLU A 96 -11.45 4.10 0.74
N TRP A 97 -10.12 4.23 0.78
CA TRP A 97 -9.44 5.26 1.57
C TRP A 97 -9.60 6.66 0.95
N THR A 98 -9.63 7.69 1.77
CA THR A 98 -9.69 9.10 1.35
C THR A 98 -8.33 9.78 1.38
N ALA A 99 -7.45 9.33 2.28
CA ALA A 99 -6.06 9.75 2.33
C ALA A 99 -5.18 8.59 2.76
N PHE A 100 -3.97 8.56 2.24
CA PHE A 100 -2.95 7.59 2.61
C PHE A 100 -1.58 8.26 2.63
N LEU A 101 -0.77 7.92 3.60
CA LEU A 101 0.61 8.33 3.65
C LEU A 101 1.45 7.27 4.32
N SER A 102 2.55 6.91 3.67
CA SER A 102 3.60 6.12 4.29
C SER A 102 4.94 6.83 4.21
N ALA A 103 5.76 6.63 5.24
CA ALA A 103 7.14 7.07 5.27
C ALA A 103 8.01 5.97 5.87
N THR A 104 9.09 5.66 5.19
CA THR A 104 10.11 4.73 5.66
C THR A 104 11.34 5.52 6.11
N TYR A 105 11.89 5.14 7.23
CA TYR A 105 13.16 5.61 7.76
C TYR A 105 14.09 4.41 7.91
N GLN A 106 15.38 4.64 7.74
CA GLN A 106 16.37 3.57 7.82
C GLN A 106 17.63 4.08 8.52
N ASP A 107 18.46 3.17 8.94
CA ASP A 107 19.74 3.49 9.58
C ASP A 107 20.58 4.44 8.72
N ALA A 108 21.29 5.36 9.36
CA ALA A 108 22.09 6.39 8.68
C ALA A 108 23.17 5.81 7.75
N GLY A 109 23.59 4.57 7.99
CA GLY A 109 24.53 3.85 7.11
C GLY A 109 23.89 3.33 5.82
N GLY A 110 22.55 3.37 5.70
CA GLY A 110 21.83 2.88 4.53
C GLY A 110 21.95 1.36 4.31
N THR A 111 22.37 0.63 5.35
CA THR A 111 22.56 -0.83 5.27
C THR A 111 21.25 -1.59 5.31
N GLY A 112 20.16 -0.94 5.76
CA GLY A 112 18.89 -1.56 6.02
C GLY A 112 18.88 -2.45 7.28
N ALA A 113 19.92 -2.36 8.10
CA ALA A 113 20.02 -3.12 9.36
C ALA A 113 18.99 -2.68 10.40
N TYR A 114 18.41 -1.50 10.24
CA TYR A 114 17.30 -1.00 11.03
C TYR A 114 16.35 -0.18 10.15
N THR A 115 15.08 -0.53 10.14
CA THR A 115 14.09 0.23 9.38
C THR A 115 12.86 0.52 10.22
N VAL A 116 12.28 1.70 10.03
CA VAL A 116 10.98 2.09 10.58
C VAL A 116 10.06 2.50 9.44
N ASN A 117 8.90 1.89 9.36
CA ASN A 117 7.84 2.36 8.46
C ASN A 117 6.67 2.85 9.28
N GLN A 118 6.13 4.01 8.91
CA GLN A 118 4.90 4.58 9.44
C GLN A 118 3.89 4.68 8.34
N VAL A 119 2.65 4.32 8.63
CA VAL A 119 1.53 4.39 7.70
C VAL A 119 0.33 5.01 8.39
N ILE A 120 -0.34 5.93 7.70
CA ILE A 120 -1.65 6.46 8.07
C ILE A 120 -2.57 6.27 6.87
N GLY A 121 -3.67 5.54 7.06
CA GLY A 121 -4.75 5.47 6.09
C GLY A 121 -6.01 6.05 6.71
N VAL A 122 -6.60 7.04 6.06
CA VAL A 122 -7.87 7.67 6.45
C VAL A 122 -8.97 7.15 5.54
N PHE A 123 -10.12 6.87 6.09
CA PHE A 123 -11.30 6.36 5.40
C PHE A 123 -12.45 7.37 5.49
N PRO A 124 -13.49 7.24 4.66
CA PRO A 124 -14.64 8.15 4.68
C PRO A 124 -15.39 8.17 6.01
N ASP A 125 -15.33 7.07 6.76
CA ASP A 125 -16.01 6.90 8.04
C ASP A 125 -15.38 5.79 8.88
N HIS A 126 -15.78 5.73 10.16
CA HIS A 126 -15.33 4.72 11.11
C HIS A 126 -15.67 3.27 10.69
N ALA A 127 -16.81 3.07 10.01
CA ALA A 127 -17.22 1.72 9.60
C ALA A 127 -16.28 1.16 8.53
N LYS A 128 -15.86 1.99 7.57
CA LYS A 128 -14.88 1.64 6.54
C LYS A 128 -13.50 1.40 7.14
N ALA A 129 -13.03 2.27 8.02
CA ALA A 129 -11.78 2.07 8.76
C ALA A 129 -11.82 0.76 9.56
N GLY A 130 -12.92 0.50 10.28
CA GLY A 130 -13.14 -0.73 11.02
C GLY A 130 -13.18 -1.97 10.14
N ALA A 131 -13.75 -1.89 8.93
CA ALA A 131 -13.74 -3.00 7.97
C ALA A 131 -12.32 -3.32 7.50
N ALA A 132 -11.52 -2.32 7.14
CA ALA A 132 -10.14 -2.52 6.75
C ALA A 132 -9.28 -3.06 7.91
N PHE A 133 -9.51 -2.57 9.15
CA PHE A 133 -8.84 -3.08 10.34
C PHE A 133 -9.19 -4.56 10.62
N ARG A 134 -10.45 -4.95 10.44
CA ARG A 134 -10.85 -6.38 10.52
C ARG A 134 -10.22 -7.23 9.41
N THR A 135 -10.08 -6.70 8.19
CA THR A 135 -9.35 -7.37 7.11
C THR A 135 -7.92 -7.67 7.53
N LEU A 136 -7.23 -6.67 8.13
CA LEU A 136 -5.88 -6.84 8.66
C LEU A 136 -5.84 -7.95 9.72
N THR A 137 -6.63 -7.84 10.78
CA THR A 137 -6.59 -8.78 11.91
C THR A 137 -6.96 -10.20 11.49
N THR A 138 -8.00 -10.36 10.67
CA THR A 138 -8.43 -11.67 10.15
C THR A 138 -7.37 -12.27 9.21
N GLY A 139 -6.73 -11.44 8.38
CA GLY A 139 -5.68 -11.91 7.47
C GLY A 139 -4.45 -12.41 8.21
N LEU A 140 -4.07 -11.75 9.29
CA LEU A 140 -2.95 -12.18 10.14
C LEU A 140 -3.23 -13.55 10.78
N THR A 141 -4.39 -13.75 11.38
CA THR A 141 -4.74 -15.03 12.03
C THR A 141 -4.82 -16.21 11.06
N ARG A 142 -5.11 -15.94 9.77
CA ARG A 142 -5.20 -16.98 8.74
C ARG A 142 -3.86 -17.39 8.13
N CYS A 143 -2.80 -16.64 8.41
CA CYS A 143 -1.49 -16.85 7.81
C CYS A 143 -0.40 -17.00 8.87
N PRO A 144 -0.15 -18.22 9.38
CA PRO A 144 0.95 -18.44 10.32
C PRO A 144 2.33 -18.38 9.66
N SER A 145 2.44 -18.64 8.36
CA SER A 145 3.69 -18.54 7.60
C SER A 145 3.46 -18.38 6.10
N SER A 146 4.41 -17.77 5.41
CA SER A 146 4.42 -17.69 3.94
C SER A 146 5.84 -17.55 3.39
N THR A 147 6.00 -17.88 2.11
CA THR A 147 7.18 -17.52 1.35
C THR A 147 6.93 -16.20 0.65
N ARG A 148 7.87 -15.25 0.78
CA ARG A 148 7.90 -13.98 0.04
C ARG A 148 8.94 -14.08 -1.07
N THR A 149 8.66 -13.44 -2.20
CA THR A 149 9.62 -13.28 -3.29
C THR A 149 9.91 -11.78 -3.42
N ASP A 150 11.17 -11.39 -3.36
CA ASP A 150 11.58 -10.00 -3.56
C ASP A 150 11.64 -9.64 -5.06
N GLN A 151 11.93 -8.37 -5.36
CA GLN A 151 12.02 -7.88 -6.74
C GLN A 151 13.18 -8.52 -7.54
N ALA A 152 14.19 -9.09 -6.87
CA ALA A 152 15.29 -9.82 -7.49
C ALA A 152 14.98 -11.31 -7.66
N GLY A 153 13.75 -11.75 -7.35
CA GLY A 153 13.34 -13.14 -7.44
C GLY A 153 13.84 -14.04 -6.30
N ARG A 154 14.48 -13.48 -5.27
CA ARG A 154 14.94 -14.24 -4.11
C ARG A 154 13.77 -14.55 -3.20
N THR A 155 13.70 -15.77 -2.72
CA THR A 155 12.66 -16.23 -1.83
C THR A 155 13.14 -16.28 -0.39
N SER A 156 12.28 -15.90 0.55
CA SER A 156 12.49 -16.05 1.98
C SER A 156 11.21 -16.52 2.65
N LYS A 157 11.35 -17.42 3.61
CA LYS A 157 10.23 -17.91 4.39
C LYS A 157 10.08 -17.05 5.66
N TRP A 158 8.82 -16.77 6.00
CA TRP A 158 8.47 -15.90 7.11
C TRP A 158 7.41 -16.58 7.98
N THR A 159 7.56 -16.43 9.27
CA THR A 159 6.59 -16.87 10.28
C THR A 159 5.95 -15.66 10.92
N TYR A 160 4.63 -15.70 11.12
CA TYR A 160 3.85 -14.59 11.70
C TYR A 160 3.25 -15.02 13.05
N THR A 161 3.50 -14.22 14.07
CA THR A 161 2.95 -14.43 15.42
C THR A 161 2.18 -13.19 15.83
N THR A 162 0.91 -13.34 16.20
CA THR A 162 0.12 -12.24 16.77
C THR A 162 0.40 -12.16 18.26
N ASP A 163 0.94 -11.01 18.70
CA ASP A 163 1.36 -10.77 20.08
C ASP A 163 0.24 -10.13 20.91
N THR A 164 -0.56 -9.29 20.27
CA THR A 164 -1.70 -8.57 20.88
C THR A 164 -2.81 -8.43 19.87
N ALA A 165 -4.07 -8.65 20.29
CA ALA A 165 -5.24 -8.41 19.48
C ALA A 165 -6.41 -7.92 20.32
N THR A 166 -6.90 -6.73 20.00
CA THR A 166 -8.13 -6.12 20.54
C THR A 166 -9.00 -5.60 19.38
N SER A 167 -10.13 -5.01 19.69
CA SER A 167 -10.98 -4.37 18.66
C SER A 167 -10.32 -3.17 17.95
N THR A 168 -9.30 -2.56 18.56
CA THR A 168 -8.66 -1.33 18.06
C THR A 168 -7.14 -1.38 17.98
N VAL A 169 -6.51 -2.45 18.49
CA VAL A 169 -5.06 -2.61 18.48
C VAL A 169 -4.72 -4.04 18.07
N VAL A 170 -3.77 -4.19 17.15
CA VAL A 170 -3.14 -5.48 16.85
C VAL A 170 -1.63 -5.28 16.77
N GLY A 171 -0.89 -6.15 17.47
CA GLY A 171 0.57 -6.26 17.40
C GLY A 171 0.93 -7.65 16.89
N TRP A 172 1.91 -7.73 16.01
CA TRP A 172 2.42 -9.01 15.50
C TRP A 172 3.89 -8.91 15.11
N THR A 173 4.54 -10.04 15.14
CA THR A 173 5.92 -10.21 14.70
C THR A 173 5.96 -11.03 13.41
N ALA A 174 6.71 -10.57 12.43
CA ALA A 174 7.07 -11.32 11.24
C ALA A 174 8.55 -11.65 11.31
N MET A 175 8.88 -12.93 11.52
CA MET A 175 10.26 -13.42 11.64
C MET A 175 10.69 -14.10 10.35
N GLN A 176 11.87 -13.74 9.86
CA GLN A 176 12.45 -14.37 8.69
C GLN A 176 13.19 -15.66 9.12
N ASP A 177 12.82 -16.78 8.53
CA ASP A 177 13.55 -18.04 8.71
C ASP A 177 14.97 -17.89 8.11
N ALA A 178 15.97 -18.39 8.81
CA ALA A 178 17.39 -18.26 8.46
C ALA A 178 17.90 -16.80 8.30
N GLY A 179 17.21 -15.83 8.91
CA GLY A 179 17.56 -14.41 8.88
C GLY A 179 18.42 -13.93 10.04
N GLU A 180 19.14 -14.82 10.74
CA GLU A 180 20.01 -14.47 11.89
C GLU A 180 19.31 -13.60 12.97
N GLY A 181 18.02 -13.88 13.21
CA GLY A 181 17.19 -13.11 14.15
C GLY A 181 16.54 -11.88 13.53
N TRP A 182 16.62 -11.70 12.21
CA TRP A 182 15.91 -10.60 11.54
C TRP A 182 14.40 -10.75 11.64
N ALA A 183 13.75 -9.74 12.19
CA ALA A 183 12.31 -9.71 12.37
C ALA A 183 11.75 -8.32 12.12
N CYS A 184 10.48 -8.25 11.73
CA CYS A 184 9.70 -7.03 11.67
C CYS A 184 8.61 -7.07 12.74
N TYR A 185 8.64 -6.10 13.62
CA TYR A 185 7.70 -5.89 14.72
C TYR A 185 6.69 -4.85 14.31
N HIS A 186 5.45 -5.25 14.28
CA HIS A 186 4.35 -4.44 13.77
C HIS A 186 3.39 -4.06 14.88
N GLN A 187 2.84 -2.86 14.79
CA GLN A 187 1.66 -2.46 15.55
C GLN A 187 0.71 -1.67 14.67
N ALA A 188 -0.56 -2.06 14.66
CA ALA A 188 -1.62 -1.29 14.02
C ALA A 188 -2.66 -0.86 15.05
N ARG A 189 -3.23 0.34 14.84
CA ARG A 189 -4.27 0.94 15.69
C ARG A 189 -5.38 1.54 14.84
N LEU A 190 -6.61 1.23 15.21
CA LEU A 190 -7.81 1.90 14.71
C LEU A 190 -8.11 3.10 15.61
N LYS A 191 -8.16 4.30 15.06
CA LYS A 191 -8.54 5.53 15.77
C LYS A 191 -9.47 6.37 14.90
N GLY A 192 -10.73 6.50 15.31
CA GLY A 192 -11.73 7.19 14.51
C GLY A 192 -11.85 6.59 13.10
N GLU A 193 -11.65 7.43 12.12
CA GLU A 193 -11.67 7.06 10.69
C GLU A 193 -10.30 6.62 10.16
N SER A 194 -9.32 6.40 11.03
CA SER A 194 -7.93 6.17 10.63
C SER A 194 -7.39 4.83 11.10
N ILE A 195 -6.60 4.18 10.24
CA ILE A 195 -5.71 3.08 10.60
C ILE A 195 -4.29 3.60 10.61
N LEU A 196 -3.62 3.44 11.76
CA LEU A 196 -2.23 3.79 11.98
C LEU A 196 -1.42 2.50 12.06
N GLN A 197 -0.36 2.38 11.26
CA GLN A 197 0.55 1.24 11.35
C GLN A 197 1.97 1.71 11.56
N VAL A 198 2.70 0.99 12.38
CA VAL A 198 4.13 1.13 12.57
C VAL A 198 4.78 -0.23 12.40
N THR A 199 5.89 -0.27 11.69
CA THR A 199 6.74 -1.44 11.55
C THR A 199 8.16 -1.05 11.92
N VAL A 200 8.79 -1.84 12.77
CA VAL A 200 10.22 -1.75 13.08
C VAL A 200 10.85 -3.08 12.68
N CYS A 201 11.81 -3.06 11.76
CA CYS A 201 12.55 -4.26 11.37
C CYS A 201 14.00 -4.13 11.78
N GLU A 202 14.49 -5.14 12.49
CA GLU A 202 15.88 -5.25 12.96
C GLU A 202 16.23 -6.71 13.31
N ALA A 203 17.52 -6.98 13.47
CA ALA A 203 17.98 -8.18 14.14
C ALA A 203 18.02 -7.92 15.66
N GLY A 204 17.01 -8.39 16.40
CA GLY A 204 16.93 -8.11 17.84
C GLY A 204 15.50 -8.01 18.36
N SER A 205 15.24 -7.06 19.25
CA SER A 205 13.94 -6.88 19.92
C SER A 205 13.34 -5.51 19.63
N GLY A 206 12.74 -5.35 18.46
CA GLY A 206 12.12 -4.10 17.99
C GLY A 206 10.73 -3.82 18.57
N GLN A 207 10.10 -4.76 19.25
CA GLN A 207 8.74 -4.60 19.79
C GLN A 207 8.58 -3.39 20.72
N PRO A 208 9.51 -3.07 21.65
CA PRO A 208 9.40 -1.87 22.48
C PRO A 208 9.46 -0.59 21.67
N ALA A 209 10.30 -0.52 20.62
CA ALA A 209 10.38 0.63 19.72
C ALA A 209 9.10 0.80 18.89
N ALA A 210 8.59 -0.30 18.31
CA ALA A 210 7.32 -0.28 17.57
C ALA A 210 6.17 0.25 18.43
N THR A 211 6.09 -0.18 19.69
CA THR A 211 5.06 0.27 20.65
C THR A 211 5.17 1.76 20.98
N ARG A 212 6.39 2.25 21.26
CA ARG A 212 6.62 3.69 21.54
C ARG A 212 6.27 4.56 20.34
N ILE A 213 6.73 4.17 19.15
CA ILE A 213 6.47 4.92 17.91
C ILE A 213 4.98 4.92 17.58
N ALA A 214 4.29 3.79 17.70
CA ALA A 214 2.85 3.70 17.47
C ALA A 214 2.06 4.52 18.49
N GLY A 215 2.49 4.57 19.75
CA GLY A 215 1.90 5.44 20.77
C GLY A 215 2.03 6.92 20.42
N ALA A 216 3.23 7.37 20.05
CA ALA A 216 3.49 8.74 19.66
C ALA A 216 2.72 9.14 18.38
N LEU A 217 2.70 8.26 17.38
CA LEU A 217 1.93 8.47 16.14
C LEU A 217 0.43 8.63 16.43
N THR A 218 -0.13 7.79 17.32
CA THR A 218 -1.54 7.86 17.72
C THR A 218 -1.87 9.20 18.39
N GLY A 219 -0.94 9.76 19.14
CA GLY A 219 -1.10 11.07 19.77
C GLY A 219 -1.16 12.25 18.79
N LYS A 220 -0.60 12.09 17.60
CA LYS A 220 -0.58 13.15 16.56
C LYS A 220 -1.79 13.14 15.63
N VAL A 221 -2.57 12.08 15.62
CA VAL A 221 -3.77 11.97 14.79
C VAL A 221 -4.98 12.36 15.60
N SER A 222 -5.72 13.40 15.16
CA SER A 222 -7.03 13.73 15.70
C SER A 222 -8.02 12.63 15.31
N GLY A 223 -8.82 12.21 16.26
CA GLY A 223 -9.87 11.22 16.10
C GLY A 223 -11.22 11.89 16.04
#